data_330a0f171120aecc390fbd063e90a18b
#
_entry.id   330a0f171120aecc390fbd063e90a18b
#
_cell.length_a   1.000
_cell.length_b   1.000
_cell.length_c   1.000
_cell.angle_alpha   90.00
_cell.angle_beta   90.00
_cell.angle_gamma   90.00
#
_symmetry.space_group_name_H-M   'P 1'
#
loop_
_entity.id
_entity.type
_entity.pdbx_description
1 polymer ?
#
loop_
_entity_poly.entity_id
_entity_poly.type
_entity_poly.pdbx_seq_one_letter_code
_entity_poly.pdbx_strand_id
1 'polypeptide(L)' 'KEGKVSFFDHSKGFGFIIDSINQEKYFVHVSGTLEDIEENDKVTYELERGQKGMNAVRVKKI' A
#
# COMPACT_ATOMS: atom_id res chain seq x y z
N LYS A 1 -8.90 -6.14 -1.96
CA LYS A 1 -9.06 -4.69 -2.16
C LYS A 1 -8.13 -4.18 -3.25
N GLU A 2 -8.54 -3.12 -3.90
CA GLU A 2 -7.76 -2.49 -4.94
C GLU A 2 -7.52 -1.04 -4.61
N GLY A 3 -6.36 -0.55 -5.01
CA GLY A 3 -6.02 0.84 -4.80
C GLY A 3 -4.90 1.27 -5.71
N LYS A 4 -4.40 2.47 -5.45
CA LYS A 4 -3.32 3.05 -6.23
C LYS A 4 -2.27 3.60 -5.27
N VAL A 5 -1.01 3.31 -5.56
CA VAL A 5 0.08 3.82 -4.74
C VAL A 5 0.18 5.33 -4.95
N SER A 6 -0.08 6.11 -3.91
CA SER A 6 0.00 7.56 -4.03
C SER A 6 1.42 8.08 -3.79
N PHE A 7 2.21 7.31 -3.05
CA PHE A 7 3.58 7.69 -2.72
C PHE A 7 4.31 6.44 -2.25
N PHE A 8 5.56 6.30 -2.62
CA PHE A 8 6.42 5.25 -2.06
C PHE A 8 7.85 5.72 -2.05
N ASP A 9 8.49 5.62 -0.88
CA ASP A 9 9.88 6.00 -0.66
C ASP A 9 10.71 4.74 -0.53
N HIS A 10 11.42 4.37 -1.59
CA HIS A 10 12.20 3.13 -1.62
C HIS A 10 13.38 3.16 -0.64
N SER A 11 13.92 4.33 -0.38
CA SER A 11 15.06 4.43 0.53
C SER A 11 14.64 4.24 1.99
N LYS A 12 13.42 4.63 2.33
CA LYS A 12 12.88 4.46 3.68
C LYS A 12 12.01 3.23 3.81
N GLY A 13 11.57 2.66 2.69
CA GLY A 13 10.82 1.42 2.68
C GLY A 13 9.37 1.55 3.09
N PHE A 14 8.70 2.66 2.77
CA PHE A 14 7.28 2.81 3.08
C PHE A 14 6.60 3.74 2.08
N GLY A 15 5.29 3.72 2.12
CA GLY A 15 4.49 4.60 1.30
C GLY A 15 3.02 4.54 1.70
N PHE A 16 2.17 4.99 0.80
CA PHE A 16 0.72 5.04 1.04
C PHE A 16 -0.04 4.56 -0.18
N ILE A 17 -1.17 3.90 0.07
CA ILE A 17 -2.08 3.43 -0.96
C ILE A 17 -3.42 4.11 -0.72
N ILE A 18 -4.04 4.61 -1.79
CA ILE A 18 -5.38 5.17 -1.75
C ILE A 18 -6.34 4.11 -2.29
N ASP A 19 -7.30 3.71 -1.48
CA ASP A 19 -8.30 2.72 -1.88
C ASP A 19 -9.12 3.27 -3.05
N SER A 20 -9.37 2.45 -4.06
CA SER A 20 -10.05 2.93 -5.26
C SER A 20 -11.55 3.11 -5.07
N ILE A 21 -12.12 2.55 -4.00
CA ILE A 21 -13.56 2.65 -3.75
C ILE A 21 -13.87 3.77 -2.77
N ASN A 22 -13.25 3.74 -1.57
CA ASN A 22 -13.58 4.69 -0.51
C ASN A 22 -12.61 5.85 -0.39
N GLN A 23 -11.52 5.86 -1.18
CA GLN A 23 -10.52 6.91 -1.19
C GLN A 23 -9.78 7.07 0.13
N GLU A 24 -9.82 6.05 0.99
CA GLU A 24 -9.07 6.06 2.23
C GLU A 24 -7.59 5.83 1.97
N LYS A 25 -6.75 6.47 2.76
CA LYS A 25 -5.30 6.32 2.63
C LYS A 25 -4.79 5.33 3.67
N TYR A 26 -4.02 4.35 3.23
CA TYR A 26 -3.46 3.33 4.11
C TYR A 26 -1.95 3.31 3.99
N PHE A 27 -1.29 3.12 5.13
CA PHE A 27 0.16 2.98 5.18
C PHE A 27 0.57 1.61 4.63
N VAL A 28 1.67 1.58 3.86
CA VAL A 28 2.26 0.33 3.39
C VAL A 28 3.76 0.36 3.68
N HIS A 29 4.24 -0.72 4.29
CA HIS A 29 5.68 -0.91 4.53
C HIS A 29 6.22 -1.89 3.49
N VAL A 30 7.51 -1.75 3.15
CA VAL A 30 8.12 -2.62 2.13
C VAL A 30 7.96 -4.10 2.48
N SER A 31 7.95 -4.44 3.77
CA SER A 31 7.74 -5.83 4.19
C SER A 31 6.34 -6.35 3.89
N GLY A 32 5.41 -5.47 3.61
CA GLY A 32 4.04 -5.84 3.26
C GLY A 32 3.81 -5.93 1.77
N THR A 33 4.84 -5.76 0.95
CA THR A 33 4.69 -5.86 -0.50
C THR A 33 5.22 -7.20 -0.98
N LEU A 34 4.55 -7.77 -1.97
CA LEU A 34 4.95 -9.05 -2.57
C LEU A 34 5.87 -8.86 -3.76
N GLU A 35 5.97 -7.63 -4.26
CA GLU A 35 6.85 -7.26 -5.35
C GLU A 35 7.13 -5.78 -5.25
N ASP A 36 8.07 -5.28 -6.05
CA ASP A 36 8.38 -3.85 -6.05
C ASP A 36 7.20 -3.06 -6.57
N ILE A 37 6.80 -2.06 -5.82
CA ILE A 37 5.73 -1.15 -6.22
C ILE A 37 6.28 0.27 -6.28
N GLU A 38 5.64 1.10 -7.09
CA GLU A 38 6.07 2.48 -7.27
C GLU A 38 4.86 3.39 -7.29
N GLU A 39 5.13 4.67 -7.17
CA GLU A 39 4.08 5.70 -7.22
C GLU A 39 3.25 5.54 -8.49
N ASN A 40 1.94 5.64 -8.32
CA ASN A 40 0.93 5.53 -9.38
C ASN A 40 0.63 4.11 -9.84
N ASP A 41 1.28 3.09 -9.28
CA ASP A 41 0.93 1.72 -9.62
C ASP A 41 -0.45 1.35 -9.08
N LYS A 42 -1.21 0.62 -9.89
CA LYS A 42 -2.45 0.01 -9.41
C LYS A 42 -2.12 -1.31 -8.76
N VAL A 43 -2.67 -1.53 -7.58
CA VAL A 43 -2.31 -2.70 -6.76
C VAL A 43 -3.56 -3.33 -6.16
N THR A 44 -3.42 -4.61 -5.82
CA THR A 44 -4.35 -5.29 -4.91
C THR A 44 -3.65 -5.38 -3.56
N TYR A 45 -4.43 -5.39 -2.49
CA TYR A 45 -3.86 -5.43 -1.15
C TYR A 45 -4.90 -5.92 -0.16
N GLU A 46 -4.43 -6.28 1.04
CA GLU A 46 -5.27 -6.61 2.18
C GLU A 46 -4.93 -5.66 3.31
N LEU A 47 -5.82 -5.57 4.30
CA LEU A 47 -5.60 -4.70 5.44
C LEU A 47 -5.32 -5.54 6.67
N GLU A 48 -4.40 -5.06 7.50
CA GLU A 48 -4.04 -5.70 8.75
C GLU A 48 -3.91 -4.62 9.80
N ARG A 49 -4.40 -4.91 11.01
CA ARG A 49 -4.32 -3.94 12.10
C ARG A 49 -2.89 -3.83 12.58
N GLY A 50 -2.35 -2.61 12.58
CA GLY A 50 -1.04 -2.32 13.10
C GLY A 50 -1.12 -1.46 14.36
N GLN A 51 0.05 -1.06 14.86
CA GLN A 51 0.11 -0.25 16.08
C GLN A 51 -0.49 1.14 15.88
N LYS A 52 -0.39 1.68 14.69
CA LYS A 52 -0.84 3.05 14.39
C LYS A 52 -2.08 3.08 13.50
N GLY A 53 -2.76 1.94 13.37
CA GLY A 53 -3.94 1.85 12.54
C GLY A 53 -3.82 0.73 11.53
N MET A 54 -4.61 0.80 10.46
CA MET A 54 -4.62 -0.27 9.47
C MET A 54 -3.47 -0.10 8.49
N ASN A 55 -2.79 -1.20 8.20
CA ASN A 55 -1.70 -1.24 7.24
C ASN A 55 -2.09 -2.10 6.04
N ALA A 56 -1.64 -1.70 4.85
CA ALA A 56 -1.81 -2.51 3.66
C ALA A 56 -0.72 -3.59 3.65
N VAL A 57 -1.12 -4.83 3.41
CA VAL A 57 -0.21 -5.95 3.36
C VAL A 57 -0.53 -6.81 2.13
N ARG A 58 0.36 -7.70 1.80
CA ARG A 58 0.24 -8.57 0.61
C ARG A 58 -0.08 -7.75 -0.63
N VAL A 59 0.65 -6.65 -0.78
CA VAL A 59 0.45 -5.70 -1.86
C VAL A 59 1.16 -6.20 -3.11
N LYS A 60 0.44 -6.24 -4.21
CA LYS A 60 1.04 -6.58 -5.50
C LYS A 60 0.37 -5.81 -6.62
N LYS A 61 1.08 -5.65 -7.73
CA LYS A 61 0.53 -4.95 -8.89
C LYS A 61 -0.56 -5.77 -9.55
N ILE A 62 -1.51 -5.06 -10.11
CA ILE A 62 -2.55 -5.69 -10.92
C ILE A 62 -2.00 -6.01 -12.31
#